data_5b2a70db9b465b6274c2b82b80f35e3f
#
_entry.id   5b2a70db9b465b6274c2b82b80f35e3f
#
_cell.length_a   1.000
_cell.length_b   1.000
_cell.length_c   1.000
_cell.angle_alpha   90.00
_cell.angle_beta   90.00
_cell.angle_gamma   90.00
#
_symmetry.space_group_name_H-M   'P 1'
#
loop_
_entity.id
_entity.type
_entity.pdbx_description
1 polymer ?
#
loop_
_entity_poly.entity_id
_entity_poly.type
_entity_poly.pdbx_seq_one_letter_code
_entity_poly.pdbx_strand_id
1 'polypeptide(L)'
;MTSQSSRFFVPFKGKHYETGINGKKVLVVGASFYCDKYDCPCFSDCTSRDKKDSSPYNSTCPEYAKHGAELRNEPTYAIEENYPAYQRFSQMICDVVEERANNIWDFVAFTNYVQFFVPTKNTYKDYLSDRDFEAFIETLIELKPDVVISWGMVTIDDVRTNNKYVIDKEKLPDSEWYICHLKVPGIDHSITLFCCFHPSSKDWYEDFDKCAEYLRQVIDYEK
;
A
#
# COMPACT_ATOMS: atom_id res chain seq x y z
N MET A 1 -1.16 -15.63 25.59
CA MET A 1 -1.12 -14.17 25.44
C MET A 1 -1.35 -13.88 23.98
N THR A 2 -2.51 -13.39 23.59
CA THR A 2 -2.75 -12.92 22.23
C THR A 2 -1.94 -11.66 22.06
N SER A 3 -0.90 -11.67 21.20
CA SER A 3 -0.17 -10.47 20.86
C SER A 3 -1.18 -9.46 20.30
N GLN A 4 -1.15 -8.25 20.81
CA GLN A 4 -1.96 -7.17 20.27
C GLN A 4 -1.50 -6.95 18.83
N SER A 5 -2.44 -6.85 17.89
CA SER A 5 -2.11 -6.60 16.48
C SER A 5 -1.34 -5.30 16.32
N SER A 6 -0.31 -5.31 15.47
CA SER A 6 0.43 -4.10 15.11
C SER A 6 -0.35 -3.23 14.13
N ARG A 7 -1.38 -3.77 13.48
CA ARG A 7 -2.19 -3.04 12.51
C ARG A 7 -3.14 -2.07 13.19
N PHE A 8 -3.15 -0.89 12.65
CA PHE A 8 -4.13 0.14 12.96
C PHE A 8 -5.27 0.16 11.94
N PHE A 9 -4.93 0.12 10.66
CA PHE A 9 -5.89 0.07 9.59
C PHE A 9 -6.26 -1.37 9.23
N VAL A 10 -7.54 -1.62 9.01
CA VAL A 10 -8.01 -2.90 8.49
C VAL A 10 -7.90 -2.85 6.96
N PRO A 11 -7.17 -3.78 6.33
CA PRO A 11 -7.05 -3.81 4.89
C PRO A 11 -8.43 -3.91 4.22
N PHE A 12 -8.63 -3.13 3.17
CA PHE A 12 -9.73 -3.36 2.25
C PHE A 12 -9.50 -4.66 1.49
N LYS A 13 -10.55 -5.44 1.29
CA LYS A 13 -10.52 -6.66 0.51
C LYS A 13 -11.68 -6.65 -0.47
N GLY A 14 -11.37 -6.61 -1.75
CA GLY A 14 -12.36 -6.67 -2.81
C GLY A 14 -13.15 -7.99 -2.78
N LYS A 15 -14.38 -7.97 -3.22
CA LYS A 15 -15.30 -9.14 -3.16
C LYS A 15 -14.81 -10.36 -3.95
N HIS A 16 -13.94 -10.13 -4.96
CA HIS A 16 -13.34 -11.16 -5.82
C HIS A 16 -11.83 -11.31 -5.61
N TYR A 17 -11.30 -10.82 -4.50
CA TYR A 17 -9.88 -10.89 -4.18
C TYR A 17 -9.30 -12.31 -4.25
N GLU A 18 -10.06 -13.31 -3.80
CA GLU A 18 -9.62 -14.71 -3.83
C GLU A 18 -9.47 -15.27 -5.26
N THR A 19 -10.21 -14.75 -6.21
CA THR A 19 -10.04 -15.04 -7.63
C THR A 19 -8.86 -14.26 -8.20
N GLY A 20 -8.68 -13.02 -7.73
CA GLY A 20 -7.60 -12.14 -8.11
C GLY A 20 -7.60 -11.75 -9.58
N ILE A 21 -6.47 -11.22 -10.03
CA ILE A 21 -6.20 -10.84 -11.42
C ILE A 21 -5.37 -11.96 -12.06
N ASN A 22 -5.85 -12.57 -13.13
CA ASN A 22 -5.19 -13.72 -13.78
C ASN A 22 -4.85 -14.87 -12.80
N GLY A 23 -5.70 -15.09 -11.79
CA GLY A 23 -5.47 -16.09 -10.75
C GLY A 23 -4.44 -15.67 -9.70
N LYS A 24 -3.92 -14.44 -9.74
CA LYS A 24 -2.99 -13.88 -8.74
C LYS A 24 -3.72 -12.96 -7.77
N LYS A 25 -3.53 -13.16 -6.49
CA LYS A 25 -4.02 -12.25 -5.45
C LYS A 25 -3.11 -11.03 -5.37
N VAL A 26 -3.66 -9.86 -5.61
CA VAL A 26 -2.91 -8.61 -5.68
C VAL A 26 -3.27 -7.71 -4.51
N LEU A 27 -2.25 -7.32 -3.73
CA LEU A 27 -2.35 -6.31 -2.69
C LEU A 27 -1.74 -5.00 -3.17
N VAL A 28 -2.51 -3.93 -3.14
CA VAL A 28 -2.03 -2.57 -3.40
C VAL A 28 -1.71 -1.89 -2.08
N VAL A 29 -0.54 -1.26 -1.98
CA VAL A 29 -0.08 -0.59 -0.76
C VAL A 29 0.23 0.87 -1.05
N GLY A 30 -0.59 1.76 -0.52
CA GLY A 30 -0.32 3.20 -0.49
C GLY A 30 0.70 3.58 0.59
N ALA A 31 1.16 4.82 0.58
CA ALA A 31 2.14 5.28 1.56
C ALA A 31 1.50 5.52 2.94
N SER A 32 0.49 6.37 3.01
CA SER A 32 -0.13 6.78 4.27
C SER A 32 -1.45 7.52 4.03
N PHE A 33 -2.24 7.65 5.09
CA PHE A 33 -3.37 8.57 5.14
C PHE A 33 -2.91 9.94 5.62
N TYR A 34 -3.46 11.01 5.04
CA TYR A 34 -3.15 12.38 5.39
C TYR A 34 -4.38 13.08 5.95
N CYS A 35 -4.25 13.70 7.11
CA CYS A 35 -5.35 14.50 7.66
C CYS A 35 -5.33 15.95 7.15
N ASP A 36 -4.16 16.48 6.76
CA ASP A 36 -3.96 17.85 6.22
C ASP A 36 -4.72 18.96 6.99
N LYS A 37 -4.93 18.78 8.32
CA LYS A 37 -5.72 19.66 9.15
C LYS A 37 -4.86 20.45 10.12
N TYR A 38 -4.36 21.57 9.64
CA TYR A 38 -3.52 22.49 10.42
C TYR A 38 -4.26 23.13 11.62
N ASP A 39 -5.58 23.16 11.59
CA ASP A 39 -6.46 23.65 12.66
C ASP A 39 -6.86 22.54 13.65
N CYS A 40 -6.37 21.34 13.47
CA CYS A 40 -6.64 20.23 14.38
C CYS A 40 -6.03 20.48 15.75
N PRO A 41 -6.78 20.33 16.86
CA PRO A 41 -6.26 20.49 18.22
C PRO A 41 -5.06 19.59 18.52
N CYS A 42 -4.98 18.43 17.85
CA CYS A 42 -3.88 17.47 18.00
C CYS A 42 -2.70 17.73 17.07
N PHE A 43 -2.77 18.73 16.20
CA PHE A 43 -1.73 18.93 15.16
C PHE A 43 -0.35 19.16 15.75
N SER A 44 -0.24 19.98 16.80
CA SER A 44 1.03 20.23 17.50
C SER A 44 1.62 18.94 18.05
N ASP A 45 0.81 18.13 18.71
CA ASP A 45 1.26 16.89 19.32
C ASP A 45 1.66 15.86 18.25
N CYS A 46 0.89 15.78 17.17
CA CYS A 46 1.18 14.89 16.04
C CYS A 46 2.48 15.29 15.34
N THR A 47 2.78 16.59 15.18
CA THR A 47 3.98 17.07 14.51
C THR A 47 5.22 17.06 15.40
N SER A 48 5.04 17.11 16.72
CA SER A 48 6.13 17.09 17.71
C SER A 48 6.48 15.68 18.23
N ARG A 49 5.69 14.68 17.87
CA ARG A 49 5.88 13.31 18.34
C ARG A 49 7.27 12.78 18.04
N ASP A 50 7.89 12.17 19.06
CA ASP A 50 9.06 11.33 18.84
C ASP A 50 8.62 10.11 18.00
N LYS A 51 9.30 9.94 16.87
CA LYS A 51 9.02 8.92 15.85
C LYS A 51 8.97 7.49 16.39
N LYS A 52 9.65 7.25 17.51
CA LYS A 52 9.73 5.91 18.14
C LYS A 52 8.51 5.59 19.02
N ASP A 53 7.85 6.61 19.56
CA ASP A 53 6.70 6.48 20.46
C ASP A 53 5.36 6.81 19.78
N SER A 54 5.34 6.97 18.47
CA SER A 54 4.12 7.24 17.72
C SER A 54 3.15 6.08 17.86
N SER A 55 2.44 6.01 18.99
CA SER A 55 1.26 5.17 19.07
C SER A 55 0.23 5.76 18.10
N PRO A 56 -0.16 5.05 17.05
CA PRO A 56 -1.21 5.51 16.15
C PRO A 56 -2.56 5.62 16.86
N TYR A 57 -2.66 5.03 18.04
CA TYR A 57 -3.88 4.99 18.84
C TYR A 57 -4.03 6.21 19.74
N ASN A 58 -3.91 7.38 19.19
CA ASN A 58 -4.44 8.53 19.91
C ASN A 58 -5.96 8.51 19.79
N SER A 59 -6.64 7.97 20.80
CA SER A 59 -8.10 7.94 20.89
C SER A 59 -8.72 9.34 20.83
N THR A 60 -7.92 10.38 21.04
CA THR A 60 -8.33 11.78 20.94
C THR A 60 -8.17 12.35 19.52
N CYS A 61 -7.57 11.60 18.58
CA CYS A 61 -7.47 12.04 17.19
C CYS A 61 -8.86 12.07 16.54
N PRO A 62 -9.35 13.23 16.08
CA PRO A 62 -10.65 13.33 15.44
C PRO A 62 -10.79 12.49 14.18
N GLU A 63 -9.70 12.33 13.42
CA GLU A 63 -9.69 11.50 12.21
C GLU A 63 -9.82 10.02 12.55
N TYR A 64 -9.16 9.58 13.62
CA TYR A 64 -9.33 8.21 14.10
C TYR A 64 -10.77 7.92 14.51
N ALA A 65 -11.37 8.79 15.31
CA ALA A 65 -12.75 8.64 15.76
C ALA A 65 -13.75 8.64 14.59
N LYS A 66 -13.47 9.47 13.56
CA LYS A 66 -14.34 9.65 12.41
C LYS A 66 -14.24 8.53 11.37
N HIS A 67 -13.02 8.05 11.08
CA HIS A 67 -12.74 7.22 9.91
C HIS A 67 -12.35 5.77 10.23
N GLY A 68 -12.19 5.40 11.48
CA GLY A 68 -11.67 4.07 11.86
C GLY A 68 -12.42 2.88 11.24
N ALA A 69 -13.72 2.99 11.01
CA ALA A 69 -14.52 1.96 10.34
C ALA A 69 -14.61 2.15 8.81
N GLU A 70 -14.54 3.38 8.34
CA GLU A 70 -14.70 3.74 6.92
C GLU A 70 -13.44 3.47 6.10
N LEU A 71 -12.27 3.42 6.74
CA LEU A 71 -11.00 3.12 6.09
C LEU A 71 -10.97 1.76 5.38
N ARG A 72 -11.86 0.86 5.73
CA ARG A 72 -12.04 -0.42 5.02
C ARG A 72 -12.53 -0.26 3.59
N ASN A 73 -13.27 0.80 3.33
CA ASN A 73 -13.91 1.07 2.04
C ASN A 73 -13.24 2.23 1.29
N GLU A 74 -12.04 2.62 1.70
CA GLU A 74 -11.36 3.77 1.13
C GLU A 74 -11.23 3.75 -0.40
N PRO A 75 -10.84 2.65 -1.07
CA PRO A 75 -10.78 2.64 -2.53
C PRO A 75 -12.11 2.98 -3.18
N THR A 76 -13.20 2.46 -2.66
CA THR A 76 -14.55 2.75 -3.16
C THR A 76 -14.90 4.22 -2.96
N TYR A 77 -14.71 4.74 -1.75
CA TYR A 77 -14.92 6.15 -1.45
C TYR A 77 -14.04 7.06 -2.31
N ALA A 78 -12.76 6.76 -2.42
CA ALA A 78 -11.82 7.55 -3.20
C ALA A 78 -12.17 7.57 -4.70
N ILE A 79 -12.76 6.52 -5.23
CA ILE A 79 -13.23 6.46 -6.61
C ILE A 79 -14.51 7.30 -6.78
N GLU A 80 -15.47 7.18 -5.87
CA GLU A 80 -16.72 7.96 -5.86
C GLU A 80 -16.43 9.45 -5.77
N GLU A 81 -15.48 9.86 -4.92
CA GLU A 81 -15.01 11.24 -4.76
C GLU A 81 -14.01 11.69 -5.84
N ASN A 82 -13.76 10.86 -6.85
CA ASN A 82 -12.87 11.16 -7.97
C ASN A 82 -11.42 11.48 -7.58
N TYR A 83 -10.86 10.80 -6.58
CA TYR A 83 -9.44 10.94 -6.24
C TYR A 83 -8.55 10.46 -7.38
N PRO A 84 -7.74 11.34 -8.00
CA PRO A 84 -7.04 11.02 -9.25
C PRO A 84 -6.06 9.84 -9.16
N ALA A 85 -5.44 9.61 -8.00
CA ALA A 85 -4.50 8.51 -7.83
C ALA A 85 -5.16 7.14 -8.03
N TYR A 86 -6.37 6.96 -7.48
CA TYR A 86 -7.11 5.71 -7.59
C TYR A 86 -7.62 5.48 -9.01
N GLN A 87 -8.09 6.53 -9.66
CA GLN A 87 -8.55 6.45 -11.06
C GLN A 87 -7.42 6.10 -12.02
N ARG A 88 -6.27 6.76 -11.88
CA ARG A 88 -5.08 6.50 -12.72
C ARG A 88 -4.56 5.09 -12.53
N PHE A 89 -4.49 4.64 -11.30
CA PHE A 89 -4.09 3.26 -11.01
C PHE A 89 -5.07 2.26 -11.60
N SER A 90 -6.39 2.50 -11.45
CA SER A 90 -7.42 1.65 -12.07
C SER A 90 -7.26 1.57 -13.58
N GLN A 91 -7.03 2.70 -14.25
CA GLN A 91 -6.79 2.75 -15.68
C GLN A 91 -5.57 1.91 -16.07
N MET A 92 -4.44 2.11 -15.37
CA MET A 92 -3.21 1.35 -15.66
C MET A 92 -3.43 -0.17 -15.52
N ILE A 93 -4.07 -0.61 -14.45
CA ILE A 93 -4.34 -2.03 -14.24
C ILE A 93 -5.29 -2.58 -15.31
N CYS A 94 -6.33 -1.85 -15.68
CA CYS A 94 -7.24 -2.26 -16.74
C CYS A 94 -6.52 -2.38 -18.10
N ASP A 95 -5.61 -1.45 -18.40
CA ASP A 95 -4.80 -1.51 -19.62
C ASP A 95 -3.84 -2.70 -19.62
N VAL A 96 -3.34 -3.08 -18.44
CA VAL A 96 -2.46 -4.25 -18.26
C VAL A 96 -3.20 -5.56 -18.45
N VAL A 97 -4.38 -5.72 -17.86
CA VAL A 97 -5.10 -7.00 -17.82
C VAL A 97 -6.14 -7.17 -18.92
N GLU A 98 -6.28 -6.19 -19.82
CA GLU A 98 -7.30 -6.17 -20.89
C GLU A 98 -8.74 -6.48 -20.38
N GLU A 99 -8.91 -6.60 -19.07
CA GLU A 99 -10.20 -6.75 -18.45
C GLU A 99 -10.86 -5.38 -18.35
N ARG A 100 -11.94 -5.21 -19.05
CA ARG A 100 -12.86 -4.09 -18.84
C ARG A 100 -13.68 -4.32 -17.56
N ALA A 101 -13.01 -4.74 -16.50
CA ALA A 101 -13.65 -4.83 -15.21
C ALA A 101 -14.06 -3.41 -14.81
N ASN A 102 -15.35 -3.14 -14.75
CA ASN A 102 -15.90 -1.84 -14.37
C ASN A 102 -15.43 -1.41 -12.97
N ASN A 103 -14.79 -2.31 -12.23
CA ASN A 103 -14.21 -2.04 -10.94
C ASN A 103 -13.07 -3.01 -10.60
N ILE A 104 -11.83 -2.64 -10.92
CA ILE A 104 -10.64 -3.42 -10.56
C ILE A 104 -10.51 -3.62 -9.04
N TRP A 105 -11.05 -2.71 -8.24
CA TRP A 105 -11.02 -2.77 -6.78
C TRP A 105 -11.81 -3.95 -6.21
N ASP A 106 -12.71 -4.53 -6.97
CA ASP A 106 -13.37 -5.78 -6.60
C ASP A 106 -12.41 -6.97 -6.54
N PHE A 107 -11.28 -6.92 -7.26
CA PHE A 107 -10.34 -8.04 -7.43
C PHE A 107 -9.05 -7.89 -6.64
N VAL A 108 -8.80 -6.74 -6.04
CA VAL A 108 -7.58 -6.45 -5.29
C VAL A 108 -7.88 -6.17 -3.82
N ALA A 109 -6.84 -6.26 -2.99
CA ALA A 109 -6.86 -5.70 -1.65
C ALA A 109 -6.09 -4.38 -1.63
N PHE A 110 -6.38 -3.53 -0.64
CA PHE A 110 -5.69 -2.26 -0.44
C PHE A 110 -5.42 -1.99 1.03
N THR A 111 -4.26 -1.42 1.32
CA THR A 111 -3.93 -0.82 2.62
C THR A 111 -2.93 0.32 2.44
N ASN A 112 -2.74 1.13 3.48
CA ASN A 112 -1.59 2.02 3.56
C ASN A 112 -0.49 1.40 4.43
N TYR A 113 0.76 1.68 4.08
CA TYR A 113 1.93 1.16 4.80
C TYR A 113 2.07 1.78 6.18
N VAL A 114 2.11 3.12 6.25
CA VAL A 114 2.21 3.83 7.52
C VAL A 114 0.90 3.71 8.29
N GLN A 115 0.97 3.11 9.45
CA GLN A 115 -0.17 2.81 10.32
C GLN A 115 -0.52 4.00 11.21
N PHE A 116 -0.61 5.19 10.61
CA PHE A 116 -0.89 6.43 11.28
C PHE A 116 -1.50 7.48 10.34
N PHE A 117 -2.33 8.38 10.86
CA PHE A 117 -2.76 9.57 10.13
C PHE A 117 -1.64 10.59 10.12
N VAL A 118 -0.97 10.74 9.00
CA VAL A 118 0.16 11.66 8.85
C VAL A 118 -0.37 13.09 8.72
N PRO A 119 0.13 14.04 9.51
CA PRO A 119 -0.38 15.41 9.50
C PRO A 119 -0.28 16.11 8.15
N THR A 120 0.79 15.85 7.40
CA THR A 120 1.04 16.47 6.09
C THR A 120 1.68 15.49 5.11
N LYS A 121 1.50 15.74 3.81
CA LYS A 121 2.01 14.87 2.73
C LYS A 121 3.51 14.64 2.71
N ASN A 122 4.29 15.55 3.29
CA ASN A 122 5.74 15.51 3.22
C ASN A 122 6.40 14.85 4.44
N THR A 123 5.61 14.45 5.44
CA THR A 123 6.13 14.01 6.73
C THR A 123 6.02 12.50 6.98
N TYR A 124 5.46 11.71 6.06
CA TYR A 124 5.27 10.27 6.28
C TYR A 124 6.57 9.53 6.64
N LYS A 125 7.71 9.89 6.03
CA LYS A 125 9.02 9.29 6.35
C LYS A 125 9.43 9.51 7.80
N ASP A 126 8.95 10.58 8.38
CA ASP A 126 9.22 10.93 9.76
C ASP A 126 8.42 10.07 10.76
N TYR A 127 7.39 9.39 10.30
CA TYR A 127 6.51 8.55 11.12
C TYR A 127 6.71 7.05 10.90
N LEU A 128 7.65 6.64 10.04
CA LEU A 128 7.99 5.23 9.85
C LEU A 128 8.55 4.62 11.14
N SER A 129 8.06 3.45 11.49
CA SER A 129 8.45 2.69 12.66
C SER A 129 8.47 1.19 12.39
N ASP A 130 9.12 0.42 13.25
CA ASP A 130 9.12 -1.05 13.17
C ASP A 130 7.71 -1.63 13.17
N ARG A 131 6.77 -0.92 13.78
CA ARG A 131 5.36 -1.30 13.80
C ARG A 131 4.72 -1.30 12.43
N ASP A 132 5.07 -0.35 11.56
CA ASP A 132 4.52 -0.31 10.20
C ASP A 132 4.97 -1.54 9.42
N PHE A 133 6.22 -1.93 9.58
CA PHE A 133 6.74 -3.17 9.01
C PHE A 133 6.03 -4.41 9.58
N GLU A 134 5.86 -4.50 10.89
CA GLU A 134 5.14 -5.61 11.52
C GLU A 134 3.69 -5.69 11.05
N ALA A 135 2.99 -4.56 10.96
CA ALA A 135 1.62 -4.47 10.46
C ALA A 135 1.52 -4.89 8.98
N PHE A 136 2.52 -4.53 8.19
CA PHE A 136 2.62 -4.99 6.80
C PHE A 136 2.76 -6.52 6.73
N ILE A 137 3.64 -7.12 7.54
CA ILE A 137 3.81 -8.57 7.58
C ILE A 137 2.52 -9.27 8.06
N GLU A 138 1.84 -8.76 9.09
CA GLU A 138 0.53 -9.27 9.52
C GLU A 138 -0.49 -9.24 8.38
N THR A 139 -0.49 -8.17 7.59
CA THR A 139 -1.36 -8.03 6.41
C THR A 139 -1.04 -9.08 5.34
N LEU A 140 0.25 -9.32 5.08
CA LEU A 140 0.68 -10.38 4.14
C LEU A 140 0.22 -11.76 4.63
N ILE A 141 0.37 -12.07 5.92
CA ILE A 141 -0.05 -13.36 6.49
C ILE A 141 -1.57 -13.57 6.38
N GLU A 142 -2.36 -12.53 6.60
CA GLU A 142 -3.83 -12.60 6.49
C GLU A 142 -4.29 -12.76 5.05
N LEU A 143 -3.78 -11.92 4.15
CA LEU A 143 -4.27 -11.85 2.76
C LEU A 143 -3.59 -12.86 1.84
N LYS A 144 -2.37 -13.28 2.14
CA LYS A 144 -1.54 -14.19 1.34
C LYS A 144 -1.51 -13.78 -0.14
N PRO A 145 -1.09 -12.54 -0.45
CA PRO A 145 -1.01 -12.09 -1.83
C PRO A 145 0.10 -12.83 -2.59
N ASP A 146 -0.07 -12.99 -3.89
CA ASP A 146 1.00 -13.41 -4.80
C ASP A 146 1.86 -12.21 -5.19
N VAL A 147 1.22 -11.06 -5.37
CA VAL A 147 1.84 -9.82 -5.79
C VAL A 147 1.46 -8.67 -4.85
N VAL A 148 2.43 -7.86 -4.50
CA VAL A 148 2.24 -6.58 -3.80
C VAL A 148 2.69 -5.46 -4.71
N ILE A 149 1.82 -4.49 -4.95
CA ILE A 149 2.11 -3.28 -5.72
C ILE A 149 2.21 -2.10 -4.77
N SER A 150 3.42 -1.58 -4.57
CA SER A 150 3.65 -0.41 -3.73
C SER A 150 3.54 0.88 -4.54
N TRP A 151 2.71 1.82 -4.08
CA TRP A 151 2.66 3.17 -4.61
C TRP A 151 3.78 4.04 -4.04
N GLY A 152 4.84 4.20 -4.82
CA GLY A 152 6.03 4.90 -4.39
C GLY A 152 6.97 4.05 -3.55
N MET A 153 8.10 4.63 -3.19
CA MET A 153 9.27 3.92 -2.65
C MET A 153 9.16 3.53 -1.16
N VAL A 154 8.20 4.05 -0.42
CA VAL A 154 8.16 3.92 1.06
C VAL A 154 8.22 2.47 1.51
N THR A 155 7.28 1.66 1.03
CA THR A 155 7.17 0.24 1.42
C THR A 155 8.41 -0.54 1.00
N ILE A 156 8.84 -0.37 -0.25
CA ILE A 156 9.96 -1.17 -0.78
C ILE A 156 11.28 -0.78 -0.13
N ASP A 157 11.50 0.49 0.17
CA ASP A 157 12.72 0.96 0.83
C ASP A 157 12.79 0.43 2.26
N ASP A 158 11.69 0.46 3.01
CA ASP A 158 11.65 -0.04 4.37
C ASP A 158 11.81 -1.57 4.42
N VAL A 159 11.11 -2.30 3.56
CA VAL A 159 11.23 -3.75 3.42
C VAL A 159 12.67 -4.16 3.05
N ARG A 160 13.31 -3.43 2.13
CA ARG A 160 14.70 -3.69 1.72
C ARG A 160 15.69 -3.38 2.83
N THR A 161 15.45 -2.34 3.60
CA THR A 161 16.31 -1.93 4.73
C THR A 161 16.20 -2.92 5.87
N ASN A 162 14.98 -3.33 6.21
CA ASN A 162 14.73 -4.34 7.24
C ASN A 162 15.29 -5.73 6.82
N ASN A 163 15.17 -6.08 5.55
CA ASN A 163 15.75 -7.28 4.92
C ASN A 163 15.39 -8.64 5.55
N LYS A 164 14.50 -8.68 6.53
CA LYS A 164 14.21 -9.88 7.33
C LYS A 164 13.59 -11.04 6.52
N TYR A 165 12.77 -10.71 5.53
CA TYR A 165 12.04 -11.70 4.73
C TYR A 165 12.38 -11.64 3.24
N VAL A 166 13.30 -10.79 2.85
CA VAL A 166 13.72 -10.64 1.44
C VAL A 166 14.66 -11.78 1.08
N ILE A 167 14.29 -12.59 0.09
CA ILE A 167 15.09 -13.71 -0.41
C ILE A 167 15.85 -13.35 -1.68
N ASP A 168 15.31 -12.39 -2.45
CA ASP A 168 15.95 -11.91 -3.68
C ASP A 168 15.54 -10.49 -3.99
N LYS A 169 16.41 -9.77 -4.72
CA LYS A 169 16.21 -8.37 -5.15
C LYS A 169 16.72 -8.22 -6.57
N GLU A 170 15.85 -7.76 -7.42
CA GLU A 170 16.16 -7.47 -8.81
C GLU A 170 15.95 -5.98 -9.08
N LYS A 171 16.97 -5.32 -9.67
CA LYS A 171 16.80 -3.96 -10.19
C LYS A 171 16.28 -4.08 -11.61
N LEU A 172 15.18 -3.40 -11.90
CA LEU A 172 14.61 -3.42 -13.23
C LEU A 172 15.52 -2.68 -14.22
N PRO A 173 15.69 -3.23 -15.44
CA PRO A 173 16.52 -2.61 -16.45
C PRO A 173 16.12 -1.16 -16.72
N ASP A 174 17.10 -0.28 -16.89
CA ASP A 174 16.89 1.13 -17.26
C ASP A 174 15.94 1.90 -16.34
N SER A 175 15.87 1.48 -15.06
CA SER A 175 15.03 2.14 -14.05
C SER A 175 15.73 2.21 -12.69
N GLU A 176 15.18 3.03 -11.80
CA GLU A 176 15.56 3.03 -10.38
C GLU A 176 14.68 2.09 -9.53
N TRP A 177 13.78 1.34 -10.15
CA TRP A 177 12.84 0.47 -9.48
C TRP A 177 13.41 -0.91 -9.19
N TYR A 178 12.82 -1.54 -8.19
CA TYR A 178 13.19 -2.86 -7.74
C TYR A 178 11.98 -3.79 -7.66
N ILE A 179 12.22 -5.04 -7.96
CA ILE A 179 11.37 -6.15 -7.54
C ILE A 179 12.06 -6.82 -6.34
N CYS A 180 11.30 -7.09 -5.29
CA CYS A 180 11.76 -7.90 -4.17
C CYS A 180 10.90 -9.15 -4.08
N HIS A 181 11.54 -10.30 -3.89
CA HIS A 181 10.84 -11.53 -3.56
C HIS A 181 10.91 -11.77 -2.06
N LEU A 182 9.75 -12.00 -1.46
CA LEU A 182 9.61 -12.17 -0.02
C LEU A 182 9.23 -13.61 0.30
N LYS A 183 9.82 -14.18 1.35
CA LYS A 183 9.40 -15.44 1.96
C LYS A 183 8.98 -15.17 3.40
N VAL A 184 7.67 -15.10 3.60
CA VAL A 184 7.08 -14.79 4.91
C VAL A 184 6.65 -16.09 5.59
N PRO A 185 6.99 -16.33 6.86
CA PRO A 185 6.54 -17.51 7.59
C PRO A 185 5.02 -17.63 7.61
N GLY A 186 4.51 -18.84 7.33
CA GLY A 186 3.07 -19.11 7.25
C GLY A 186 2.45 -18.86 5.89
N ILE A 187 3.27 -18.45 4.89
CA ILE A 187 2.89 -18.36 3.47
C ILE A 187 3.73 -19.37 2.70
N ASP A 188 3.07 -20.24 1.95
CA ASP A 188 3.69 -21.37 1.26
C ASP A 188 4.40 -20.98 -0.05
N HIS A 189 4.02 -19.86 -0.66
CA HIS A 189 4.62 -19.31 -1.86
C HIS A 189 5.52 -18.10 -1.59
N SER A 190 6.26 -17.67 -2.58
CA SER A 190 7.01 -16.41 -2.59
C SER A 190 6.11 -15.28 -3.04
N ILE A 191 6.20 -14.13 -2.38
CA ILE A 191 5.46 -12.92 -2.72
C ILE A 191 6.36 -12.02 -3.55
N THR A 192 5.86 -11.52 -4.67
CA THR A 192 6.56 -10.51 -5.48
C THR A 192 6.13 -9.12 -5.05
N LEU A 193 7.04 -8.33 -4.51
CA LEU A 193 6.83 -6.91 -4.19
C LEU A 193 7.41 -6.06 -5.31
N PHE A 194 6.52 -5.37 -6.01
CA PHE A 194 6.85 -4.42 -7.07
C PHE A 194 6.56 -2.99 -6.62
N CYS A 195 7.46 -2.07 -6.94
CA CYS A 195 7.25 -0.64 -6.71
C CYS A 195 6.91 0.05 -8.03
N CYS A 196 5.84 0.81 -8.05
CA CYS A 196 5.58 1.79 -9.09
C CYS A 196 5.61 3.20 -8.51
N PHE A 197 5.68 4.22 -9.37
CA PHE A 197 5.50 5.60 -8.90
C PHE A 197 4.15 5.78 -8.24
N HIS A 198 4.07 6.70 -7.29
CA HIS A 198 2.77 7.04 -6.71
C HIS A 198 1.88 7.65 -7.81
N PRO A 199 0.64 7.17 -8.01
CA PRO A 199 -0.21 7.60 -9.12
C PRO A 199 -0.57 9.08 -9.16
N SER A 200 -0.28 9.84 -8.11
CA SER A 200 -0.41 11.31 -8.09
C SER A 200 0.89 12.04 -8.42
N SER A 201 2.01 11.32 -8.62
CA SER A 201 3.28 11.96 -8.96
C SER A 201 3.31 12.41 -10.41
N LYS A 202 4.17 13.41 -10.70
CA LYS A 202 4.42 13.83 -12.08
C LYS A 202 5.07 12.71 -12.90
N ASP A 203 5.97 11.98 -12.28
CA ASP A 203 6.74 10.91 -12.90
C ASP A 203 5.86 9.72 -13.35
N TRP A 204 4.67 9.58 -12.78
CA TRP A 204 3.67 8.60 -13.22
C TRP A 204 3.32 8.76 -14.71
N TYR A 205 3.19 9.98 -15.19
CA TYR A 205 2.82 10.25 -16.59
C TYR A 205 3.98 10.01 -17.55
N GLU A 206 5.19 10.30 -17.11
CA GLU A 206 6.39 10.15 -17.94
C GLU A 206 6.79 8.68 -18.11
N ASP A 207 6.48 7.82 -17.12
CA ASP A 207 6.86 6.40 -17.11
C ASP A 207 5.66 5.43 -17.07
N PHE A 208 4.46 5.90 -17.44
CA PHE A 208 3.24 5.09 -17.38
C PHE A 208 3.37 3.77 -18.17
N ASP A 209 3.78 3.85 -19.43
CA ASP A 209 3.90 2.67 -20.30
C ASP A 209 4.94 1.68 -19.77
N LYS A 210 6.04 2.19 -19.27
CA LYS A 210 7.11 1.39 -18.68
C LYS A 210 6.65 0.71 -17.39
N CYS A 211 5.94 1.44 -16.54
CA CYS A 211 5.34 0.89 -15.33
C CYS A 211 4.31 -0.20 -15.66
N ALA A 212 3.47 0.02 -16.66
CA ALA A 212 2.49 -0.95 -17.13
C ALA A 212 3.16 -2.22 -17.70
N GLU A 213 4.27 -2.07 -18.43
CA GLU A 213 5.03 -3.20 -18.94
C GLU A 213 5.60 -4.07 -17.83
N TYR A 214 6.24 -3.48 -16.81
CA TYR A 214 6.74 -4.23 -15.67
C TYR A 214 5.61 -4.86 -14.86
N LEU A 215 4.49 -4.18 -14.71
CA LEU A 215 3.35 -4.74 -14.01
C LEU A 215 2.78 -5.97 -14.72
N ARG A 216 2.76 -5.97 -16.06
CA ARG A 216 2.40 -7.17 -16.85
C ARG A 216 3.30 -8.36 -16.53
N GLN A 217 4.62 -8.12 -16.50
CA GLN A 217 5.59 -9.17 -16.16
C GLN A 217 5.36 -9.71 -14.73
N VAL A 218 5.11 -8.83 -13.77
CA VAL A 218 4.90 -9.19 -12.36
C VAL A 218 3.60 -9.99 -12.15
N ILE A 219 2.56 -9.66 -12.92
CA ILE A 219 1.26 -10.37 -12.84
C ILE A 219 1.23 -11.63 -13.73
N ASP A 220 2.35 -11.99 -14.39
CA ASP A 220 2.41 -13.11 -15.34
C ASP A 220 1.32 -13.00 -16.42
N TYR A 221 1.21 -11.83 -17.01
CA TYR A 221 0.29 -11.62 -18.10
C TYR A 221 0.87 -12.22 -19.39
N GLU A 222 0.52 -13.48 -19.66
CA GLU A 222 0.73 -14.08 -20.97
C GLU A 222 -0.29 -13.50 -21.96
N LYS A 223 0.19 -12.85 -23.01
CA LYS A 223 -0.63 -12.47 -24.16
C LYS A 223 -0.93 -13.67 -25.03
#